data_2edaeb9809d0201be733fd9d86c3dfc7
#
_entry.id   2edaeb9809d0201be733fd9d86c3dfc7
#
_cell.length_a   1.000
_cell.length_b   1.000
_cell.length_c   1.000
_cell.angle_alpha   90.00
_cell.angle_beta   90.00
_cell.angle_gamma   90.00
#
_symmetry.space_group_name_H-M   'P 1'
#
loop_
_entity.id
_entity.type
_entity.pdbx_description
1 polymer ?
#
loop_
_entity_poly.entity_id
_entity_poly.type
_entity_poly.pdbx_seq_one_letter_code
_entity_poly.pdbx_strand_id
1 'polypeptide(L)'
;LNDRERRMLLLLSGVFVTLLLLVPPIMLTLSNNELQTQNDELRSVLEQLSIQHVRLAQLIEDRKNADARYRNKTPPLGSFMESEAKKQGLTLQEVTDQPEKTVGKYLRRSVSVSLPQVGLTPVISLLSSIIESGHPVAIEQIQIDHFQPGDQYNVRLGILTYDRLSTAPSGEANDG
;
A
#
# COMPACT_ATOMS: atom_id res chain seq x y z
N LEU A 1 52.59 64.46 -27.07
CA LEU A 1 51.30 63.98 -26.43
C LEU A 1 50.78 65.21 -25.67
N ASN A 2 49.62 65.69 -26.10
CA ASN A 2 48.94 66.83 -25.50
C ASN A 2 48.44 66.39 -24.08
N ASP A 3 48.51 67.30 -23.12
CA ASP A 3 48.08 67.05 -21.72
C ASP A 3 46.66 66.53 -21.62
N ARG A 4 45.79 66.79 -22.57
CA ARG A 4 44.44 66.25 -22.71
C ARG A 4 44.46 64.78 -23.10
N GLU A 5 45.29 64.35 -23.99
CA GLU A 5 45.46 62.95 -24.42
C GLU A 5 46.04 62.11 -23.32
N ARG A 6 46.91 62.60 -22.50
CA ARG A 6 47.52 61.91 -21.38
C ARG A 6 46.49 61.66 -20.25
N ARG A 7 45.61 62.66 -19.99
CA ARG A 7 44.51 62.49 -19.02
C ARG A 7 43.45 61.45 -19.50
N MET A 8 43.15 61.49 -20.79
CA MET A 8 42.21 60.57 -21.40
C MET A 8 42.74 59.13 -21.40
N LEU A 9 44.00 58.93 -21.65
CA LEU A 9 44.71 57.66 -21.59
C LEU A 9 44.70 57.08 -20.13
N LEU A 10 45.00 57.99 -19.15
CA LEU A 10 44.96 57.57 -17.74
C LEU A 10 43.55 57.16 -17.28
N LEU A 11 42.51 57.89 -17.70
CA LEU A 11 41.13 57.54 -17.40
C LEU A 11 40.74 56.21 -18.07
N LEU A 12 41.10 56.00 -19.34
CA LEU A 12 40.79 54.77 -20.06
C LEU A 12 41.52 53.56 -19.44
N SER A 13 42.81 53.77 -19.07
CA SER A 13 43.57 52.73 -18.37
C SER A 13 42.99 52.39 -17.00
N GLY A 14 42.53 53.37 -16.24
CA GLY A 14 41.87 53.17 -14.96
C GLY A 14 40.57 52.38 -15.07
N VAL A 15 39.72 52.71 -16.06
CA VAL A 15 38.49 51.96 -16.35
C VAL A 15 38.80 50.54 -16.77
N PHE A 16 39.82 50.34 -17.61
CA PHE A 16 40.20 49.00 -18.06
C PHE A 16 40.73 48.11 -16.94
N VAL A 17 41.56 48.66 -16.04
CA VAL A 17 42.06 47.94 -14.85
C VAL A 17 40.90 47.60 -13.89
N THR A 18 39.98 48.53 -13.68
CA THR A 18 38.83 48.29 -12.83
C THR A 18 37.93 47.20 -13.41
N LEU A 19 37.69 47.18 -14.71
CA LEU A 19 36.91 46.16 -15.41
C LEU A 19 37.60 44.78 -15.34
N LEU A 20 38.92 44.73 -15.51
CA LEU A 20 39.71 43.52 -15.44
C LEU A 20 39.79 42.92 -14.05
N LEU A 21 39.62 43.75 -13.01
CA LEU A 21 39.61 43.31 -11.59
C LEU A 21 38.21 42.86 -11.12
N LEU A 22 37.15 43.38 -11.76
CA LEU A 22 35.75 43.05 -11.39
C LEU A 22 35.22 41.80 -12.12
N VAL A 23 35.64 41.51 -13.33
CA VAL A 23 35.12 40.40 -14.17
C VAL A 23 35.45 39.02 -13.60
N PRO A 24 36.66 38.71 -13.10
CA PRO A 24 36.98 37.37 -12.58
C PRO A 24 36.15 36.96 -11.37
N PRO A 25 35.94 37.79 -10.35
CA PRO A 25 35.13 37.35 -9.19
C PRO A 25 33.67 37.11 -9.55
N ILE A 26 33.10 37.86 -10.49
CA ILE A 26 31.74 37.67 -10.96
C ILE A 26 31.59 36.33 -11.70
N MET A 27 32.57 35.97 -12.52
CA MET A 27 32.56 34.69 -13.26
C MET A 27 32.71 33.49 -12.33
N LEU A 28 33.53 33.59 -11.29
CA LEU A 28 33.74 32.56 -10.30
C LEU A 28 32.48 32.29 -9.43
N THR A 29 31.73 33.35 -9.09
CA THR A 29 30.49 33.19 -8.31
C THR A 29 29.35 32.54 -9.12
N LEU A 30 29.27 32.84 -10.42
CA LEU A 30 28.28 32.22 -11.30
C LEU A 30 28.56 30.74 -11.54
N SER A 31 29.83 30.35 -11.69
CA SER A 31 30.22 28.95 -11.89
C SER A 31 30.04 28.07 -10.65
N ASN A 32 30.24 28.62 -9.45
CA ASN A 32 30.02 27.88 -8.20
C ASN A 32 28.54 27.57 -7.90
N ASN A 33 27.64 28.44 -8.32
CA ASN A 33 26.21 28.20 -8.13
C ASN A 33 25.68 27.03 -8.97
N GLU A 34 26.23 26.85 -10.16
CA GLU A 34 25.81 25.78 -11.07
C GLU A 34 26.19 24.38 -10.54
N LEU A 35 27.37 24.27 -9.93
CA LEU A 35 27.85 23.04 -9.29
C LEU A 35 27.05 22.69 -7.99
N GLN A 36 26.62 23.68 -7.25
CA GLN A 36 25.79 23.47 -6.08
C GLN A 36 24.38 22.98 -6.47
N THR A 37 23.79 23.58 -7.49
CA THR A 37 22.46 23.17 -7.99
C THR A 37 22.48 21.71 -8.48
N GLN A 38 23.52 21.29 -9.19
CA GLN A 38 23.67 19.90 -9.66
C GLN A 38 23.86 18.92 -8.49
N ASN A 39 24.59 19.31 -7.42
CA ASN A 39 24.72 18.49 -6.22
C ASN A 39 23.43 18.35 -5.45
N ASP A 40 22.63 19.41 -5.36
CA ASP A 40 21.34 19.39 -4.67
C ASP A 40 20.30 18.59 -5.48
N GLU A 41 20.35 18.69 -6.80
CA GLU A 41 19.51 17.86 -7.69
C GLU A 41 19.84 16.37 -7.57
N LEU A 42 21.13 16.01 -7.57
CA LEU A 42 21.57 14.63 -7.35
C LEU A 42 21.18 14.09 -5.95
N ARG A 43 21.27 14.91 -4.92
CA ARG A 43 20.83 14.55 -3.57
C ARG A 43 19.33 14.31 -3.52
N SER A 44 18.54 15.19 -4.13
CA SER A 44 17.08 15.03 -4.16
C SER A 44 16.64 13.77 -4.91
N VAL A 45 17.32 13.44 -6.01
CA VAL A 45 17.08 12.19 -6.76
C VAL A 45 17.46 10.96 -5.95
N LEU A 46 18.59 11.00 -5.24
CA LEU A 46 19.01 9.89 -4.35
C LEU A 46 18.04 9.71 -3.18
N GLU A 47 17.53 10.78 -2.62
CA GLU A 47 16.53 10.73 -1.54
C GLU A 47 15.19 10.17 -2.03
N GLN A 48 14.73 10.58 -3.21
CA GLN A 48 13.53 10.01 -3.84
C GLN A 48 13.70 8.52 -4.17
N LEU A 49 14.86 8.11 -4.65
CA LEU A 49 15.17 6.71 -4.92
C LEU A 49 15.20 5.88 -3.62
N SER A 50 15.75 6.42 -2.53
CA SER A 50 15.81 5.71 -1.26
C SER A 50 14.41 5.45 -0.68
N ILE A 51 13.50 6.43 -0.79
CA ILE A 51 12.10 6.29 -0.36
C ILE A 51 11.37 5.26 -1.22
N GLN A 52 11.61 5.24 -2.53
CA GLN A 52 11.01 4.26 -3.42
C GLN A 52 11.52 2.83 -3.16
N HIS A 53 12.80 2.65 -2.83
CA HIS A 53 13.35 1.33 -2.46
C HIS A 53 12.72 0.77 -1.19
N VAL A 54 12.51 1.60 -0.16
CA VAL A 54 11.84 1.17 1.07
C VAL A 54 10.39 0.76 0.78
N ARG A 55 9.69 1.52 -0.04
CA ARG A 55 8.31 1.22 -0.44
C ARG A 55 8.20 -0.06 -1.27
N LEU A 56 9.15 -0.29 -2.18
CA LEU A 56 9.24 -1.53 -2.96
C LEU A 56 9.53 -2.75 -2.06
N ALA A 57 10.44 -2.62 -1.09
CA ALA A 57 10.75 -3.68 -0.15
C ALA A 57 9.51 -4.04 0.69
N GLN A 58 8.76 -3.06 1.18
CA GLN A 58 7.50 -3.27 1.90
C GLN A 58 6.46 -3.99 1.01
N LEU A 59 6.29 -3.56 -0.23
CA LEU A 59 5.35 -4.21 -1.17
C LEU A 59 5.74 -5.66 -1.50
N ILE A 60 7.03 -5.97 -1.56
CA ILE A 60 7.52 -7.33 -1.78
C ILE A 60 7.26 -8.19 -0.53
N GLU A 61 7.46 -7.64 0.65
CA GLU A 61 7.21 -8.33 1.92
C GLU A 61 5.72 -8.56 2.14
N ASP A 62 4.88 -7.58 1.85
CA ASP A 62 3.42 -7.71 1.88
C ASP A 62 2.92 -8.76 0.88
N ARG A 63 3.50 -8.83 -0.32
CA ARG A 63 3.20 -9.89 -1.28
C ARG A 63 3.63 -11.27 -0.79
N LYS A 64 4.81 -11.40 -0.19
CA LYS A 64 5.27 -12.69 0.38
C LYS A 64 4.35 -13.14 1.51
N ASN A 65 3.93 -12.22 2.37
CA ASN A 65 3.01 -12.50 3.46
C ASN A 65 1.61 -12.86 2.94
N ALA A 66 1.13 -12.19 1.90
CA ALA A 66 -0.08 -12.54 1.21
C ALA A 66 0.03 -13.95 0.58
N ASP A 67 1.09 -14.23 -0.19
CA ASP A 67 1.33 -15.55 -0.81
C ASP A 67 1.42 -16.66 0.23
N ALA A 68 2.00 -16.41 1.40
CA ALA A 68 2.06 -17.36 2.49
C ALA A 68 0.65 -17.70 3.03
N ARG A 69 -0.23 -16.69 3.14
CA ARG A 69 -1.63 -16.91 3.54
C ARG A 69 -2.41 -17.73 2.50
N TYR A 70 -2.17 -17.51 1.20
CA TYR A 70 -2.81 -18.27 0.12
C TYR A 70 -2.29 -19.71 -0.05
N ARG A 71 -1.20 -20.09 0.62
CA ARG A 71 -0.73 -21.49 0.67
C ARG A 71 -1.58 -22.34 1.61
N ASN A 72 -2.15 -21.74 2.63
CA ASN A 72 -3.04 -22.43 3.56
C ASN A 72 -4.44 -22.51 2.93
N LYS A 73 -4.86 -23.72 2.57
CA LYS A 73 -6.21 -23.93 2.07
C LYS A 73 -7.21 -23.45 3.11
N THR A 74 -8.08 -22.55 2.71
CA THR A 74 -9.12 -22.04 3.61
C THR A 74 -10.10 -23.17 3.93
N PRO A 75 -10.40 -23.43 5.20
CA PRO A 75 -11.46 -24.37 5.56
C PRO A 75 -12.81 -23.90 4.99
N PRO A 76 -13.86 -24.72 5.02
CA PRO A 76 -15.19 -24.28 4.66
C PRO A 76 -15.57 -23.03 5.46
N LEU A 77 -15.95 -21.94 4.76
CA LEU A 77 -16.14 -20.63 5.39
C LEU A 77 -17.22 -20.65 6.47
N GLY A 78 -18.29 -21.44 6.27
CA GLY A 78 -19.34 -21.56 7.27
C GLY A 78 -18.84 -22.11 8.60
N SER A 79 -18.17 -23.27 8.58
CA SER A 79 -17.60 -23.88 9.79
C SER A 79 -16.47 -23.06 10.41
N PHE A 80 -15.70 -22.36 9.61
CA PHE A 80 -14.70 -21.41 10.10
C PHE A 80 -15.38 -20.29 10.90
N MET A 81 -16.43 -19.67 10.34
CA MET A 81 -17.18 -18.60 11.00
C MET A 81 -17.86 -19.08 12.30
N GLU A 82 -18.47 -20.26 12.28
CA GLU A 82 -19.05 -20.85 13.49
C GLU A 82 -18.02 -21.05 14.60
N SER A 83 -16.83 -21.53 14.23
CA SER A 83 -15.72 -21.72 15.16
C SER A 83 -15.23 -20.40 15.76
N GLU A 84 -15.04 -19.37 14.94
CA GLU A 84 -14.57 -18.06 15.40
C GLU A 84 -15.63 -17.34 16.25
N ALA A 85 -16.92 -17.40 15.85
CA ALA A 85 -18.01 -16.82 16.62
C ALA A 85 -18.15 -17.49 18.00
N LYS A 86 -18.04 -18.83 18.05
CA LYS A 86 -18.12 -19.60 19.30
C LYS A 86 -17.00 -19.23 20.27
N LYS A 87 -15.78 -18.95 19.78
CA LYS A 87 -14.66 -18.48 20.61
C LYS A 87 -14.98 -17.16 21.31
N GLN A 88 -15.77 -16.31 20.68
CA GLN A 88 -16.22 -15.01 21.21
C GLN A 88 -17.55 -15.09 21.96
N GLY A 89 -18.10 -16.29 22.18
CA GLY A 89 -19.40 -16.48 22.85
C GLY A 89 -20.59 -16.01 22.01
N LEU A 90 -20.41 -15.86 20.69
CA LEU A 90 -21.45 -15.43 19.76
C LEU A 90 -22.13 -16.64 19.12
N THR A 91 -23.44 -16.54 18.93
CA THR A 91 -24.26 -17.57 18.23
C THR A 91 -24.65 -17.01 16.87
N LEU A 92 -24.28 -17.71 15.79
CA LEU A 92 -24.76 -17.41 14.46
C LEU A 92 -26.20 -17.92 14.29
N GLN A 93 -27.06 -17.07 13.76
CA GLN A 93 -28.47 -17.47 13.49
C GLN A 93 -28.59 -18.07 12.09
N GLU A 94 -27.94 -17.48 11.12
CA GLU A 94 -28.01 -17.88 9.73
C GLU A 94 -26.60 -17.84 9.11
N VAL A 95 -26.26 -18.93 8.41
CA VAL A 95 -25.02 -19.06 7.62
C VAL A 95 -25.42 -19.45 6.22
N THR A 96 -25.29 -18.53 5.29
CA THR A 96 -25.70 -18.74 3.89
C THR A 96 -24.48 -18.71 2.99
N ASP A 97 -24.15 -19.84 2.40
CA ASP A 97 -23.12 -19.93 1.38
C ASP A 97 -23.60 -19.29 0.06
N GLN A 98 -22.79 -18.41 -0.49
CA GLN A 98 -23.04 -17.79 -1.78
C GLN A 98 -22.50 -18.68 -2.91
N PRO A 99 -23.10 -18.62 -4.11
CA PRO A 99 -22.60 -19.37 -5.25
C PRO A 99 -21.14 -19.05 -5.54
N GLU A 100 -20.35 -20.10 -5.75
CA GLU A 100 -18.95 -19.97 -6.13
C GLU A 100 -18.81 -19.28 -7.50
N LYS A 101 -17.86 -18.37 -7.62
CA LYS A 101 -17.58 -17.64 -8.86
C LYS A 101 -16.12 -17.77 -9.24
N THR A 102 -15.87 -18.16 -10.47
CA THR A 102 -14.51 -18.19 -11.02
C THR A 102 -14.10 -16.78 -11.45
N VAL A 103 -12.99 -16.28 -10.91
CA VAL A 103 -12.41 -14.98 -11.24
C VAL A 103 -10.97 -15.20 -11.68
N GLY A 104 -10.76 -15.29 -13.00
CA GLY A 104 -9.46 -15.58 -13.57
C GLY A 104 -8.93 -16.97 -13.16
N LYS A 105 -7.85 -17.02 -12.41
CA LYS A 105 -7.22 -18.26 -11.91
C LYS A 105 -7.66 -18.63 -10.48
N TYR A 106 -8.65 -17.95 -9.95
CA TYR A 106 -9.12 -18.11 -8.58
C TYR A 106 -10.59 -18.46 -8.54
N LEU A 107 -10.95 -19.28 -7.57
CA LEU A 107 -12.33 -19.59 -7.20
C LEU A 107 -12.69 -18.68 -6.01
N ARG A 108 -13.62 -17.77 -6.22
CA ARG A 108 -14.18 -16.93 -5.15
C ARG A 108 -15.29 -17.70 -4.46
N ARG A 109 -15.13 -17.90 -3.15
CA ARG A 109 -16.18 -18.41 -2.27
C ARG A 109 -16.54 -17.31 -1.30
N SER A 110 -17.82 -17.16 -0.99
CA SER A 110 -18.30 -16.20 0.00
C SER A 110 -19.44 -16.76 0.82
N VAL A 111 -19.53 -16.29 2.06
CA VAL A 111 -20.58 -16.66 3.01
C VAL A 111 -21.15 -15.40 3.65
N SER A 112 -22.45 -15.38 3.85
CA SER A 112 -23.14 -14.35 4.63
C SER A 112 -23.58 -14.96 5.96
N VAL A 113 -23.28 -14.28 7.07
CA VAL A 113 -23.66 -14.71 8.41
C VAL A 113 -24.46 -13.62 9.11
N SER A 114 -25.44 -14.00 9.91
CA SER A 114 -26.30 -13.12 10.70
C SER A 114 -26.10 -13.36 12.19
N LEU A 115 -25.88 -12.27 12.93
CA LEU A 115 -25.67 -12.21 14.37
C LEU A 115 -26.78 -11.33 14.98
N PRO A 116 -27.88 -11.91 15.51
CA PRO A 116 -28.94 -11.13 16.10
C PRO A 116 -28.61 -10.72 17.54
N GLN A 117 -29.03 -9.54 17.91
CA GLN A 117 -29.01 -9.03 19.29
C GLN A 117 -27.65 -9.13 19.98
N VAL A 118 -26.61 -8.71 19.31
CA VAL A 118 -25.22 -8.77 19.80
C VAL A 118 -24.73 -7.39 20.21
N GLY A 119 -23.84 -7.32 21.20
CA GLY A 119 -23.10 -6.12 21.55
C GLY A 119 -21.96 -5.86 20.53
N LEU A 120 -21.56 -4.59 20.39
CA LEU A 120 -20.49 -4.24 19.45
C LEU A 120 -19.12 -4.81 19.85
N THR A 121 -18.82 -4.89 21.14
CA THR A 121 -17.52 -5.39 21.63
C THR A 121 -17.22 -6.82 21.17
N PRO A 122 -18.12 -7.82 21.36
CA PRO A 122 -17.91 -9.15 20.83
C PRO A 122 -17.79 -9.22 19.30
N VAL A 123 -18.52 -8.35 18.58
CA VAL A 123 -18.43 -8.28 17.12
C VAL A 123 -17.06 -7.78 16.68
N ILE A 124 -16.52 -6.74 17.32
CA ILE A 124 -15.17 -6.23 17.03
C ILE A 124 -14.13 -7.32 17.33
N SER A 125 -14.26 -8.04 18.43
CA SER A 125 -13.36 -9.16 18.76
C SER A 125 -13.43 -10.26 17.72
N LEU A 126 -14.62 -10.58 17.21
CA LEU A 126 -14.79 -11.54 16.12
C LEU A 126 -14.10 -11.08 14.84
N LEU A 127 -14.26 -9.81 14.45
CA LEU A 127 -13.61 -9.25 13.26
C LEU A 127 -12.08 -9.29 13.38
N SER A 128 -11.53 -8.94 14.54
CA SER A 128 -10.09 -9.04 14.81
C SER A 128 -9.59 -10.47 14.71
N SER A 129 -10.32 -11.42 15.30
CA SER A 129 -9.99 -12.85 15.25
C SER A 129 -9.97 -13.39 13.81
N ILE A 130 -10.92 -12.98 12.98
CA ILE A 130 -10.96 -13.37 11.56
C ILE A 130 -9.74 -12.82 10.82
N ILE A 131 -9.38 -11.56 11.03
CA ILE A 131 -8.22 -10.92 10.36
C ILE A 131 -6.91 -11.57 10.81
N GLU A 132 -6.79 -11.92 12.09
CA GLU A 132 -5.60 -12.53 12.70
C GLU A 132 -5.50 -14.04 12.48
N SER A 133 -6.52 -14.69 11.95
CA SER A 133 -6.59 -16.15 11.77
C SER A 133 -5.51 -16.74 10.87
N GLY A 134 -4.80 -15.91 10.09
CA GLY A 134 -3.77 -16.36 9.13
C GLY A 134 -4.34 -17.01 7.86
N HIS A 135 -5.66 -17.13 7.73
CA HIS A 135 -6.32 -17.59 6.51
C HIS A 135 -6.54 -16.43 5.51
N PRO A 136 -6.56 -16.70 4.20
CA PRO A 136 -6.82 -15.70 3.18
C PRO A 136 -8.30 -15.33 3.09
N VAL A 137 -8.84 -14.84 4.21
CA VAL A 137 -10.25 -14.44 4.35
C VAL A 137 -10.32 -12.92 4.36
N ALA A 138 -11.28 -12.36 3.64
CA ALA A 138 -11.55 -10.93 3.61
C ALA A 138 -13.01 -10.65 3.97
N ILE A 139 -13.23 -9.52 4.63
CA ILE A 139 -14.56 -9.03 4.95
C ILE A 139 -15.05 -8.24 3.73
N GLU A 140 -16.16 -8.68 3.13
CA GLU A 140 -16.76 -8.05 1.96
C GLU A 140 -17.77 -6.97 2.34
N GLN A 141 -18.60 -7.29 3.34
CA GLN A 141 -19.69 -6.42 3.76
C GLN A 141 -19.91 -6.53 5.25
N ILE A 142 -20.18 -5.39 5.88
CA ILE A 142 -20.66 -5.31 7.26
C ILE A 142 -21.91 -4.46 7.25
N GLN A 143 -23.02 -5.00 7.75
CA GLN A 143 -24.24 -4.26 7.98
C GLN A 143 -24.59 -4.34 9.46
N ILE A 144 -24.82 -3.20 10.09
CA ILE A 144 -25.13 -3.09 11.52
C ILE A 144 -26.44 -2.32 11.64
N ASP A 145 -27.46 -3.01 12.12
CA ASP A 145 -28.77 -2.44 12.35
C ASP A 145 -29.02 -2.38 13.88
N HIS A 146 -29.34 -1.20 14.37
CA HIS A 146 -29.62 -1.03 15.79
C HIS A 146 -30.93 -1.76 16.19
N PHE A 147 -30.87 -2.59 17.21
CA PHE A 147 -32.01 -3.28 17.76
C PHE A 147 -32.51 -2.56 19.01
N GLN A 148 -33.73 -2.07 19.00
CA GLN A 148 -34.37 -1.49 20.19
C GLN A 148 -35.19 -2.54 20.92
N PRO A 149 -35.16 -2.60 22.29
CA PRO A 149 -34.50 -1.68 23.22
C PRO A 149 -33.13 -2.19 23.66
N GLY A 150 -32.19 -1.26 23.85
CA GLY A 150 -30.90 -1.53 24.47
C GLY A 150 -29.71 -1.34 23.54
N ASP A 151 -28.53 -1.65 24.05
CA ASP A 151 -27.24 -1.51 23.32
C ASP A 151 -26.92 -2.80 22.53
N GLN A 152 -27.93 -3.28 21.80
CA GLN A 152 -27.88 -4.50 21.00
C GLN A 152 -28.04 -4.16 19.51
N TYR A 153 -27.41 -4.96 18.68
CA TYR A 153 -27.37 -4.76 17.25
C TYR A 153 -27.61 -6.08 16.51
N ASN A 154 -28.29 -6.00 15.40
CA ASN A 154 -28.34 -7.07 14.43
C ASN A 154 -27.21 -6.83 13.42
N VAL A 155 -26.25 -7.74 13.38
CA VAL A 155 -25.07 -7.60 12.52
C VAL A 155 -25.09 -8.65 11.44
N ARG A 156 -24.95 -8.23 10.19
CA ARG A 156 -24.78 -9.11 9.04
C ARG A 156 -23.39 -8.92 8.48
N LEU A 157 -22.65 -10.03 8.36
CA LEU A 157 -21.28 -10.05 7.86
C LEU A 157 -21.23 -10.86 6.57
N GLY A 158 -20.68 -10.26 5.51
CA GLY A 158 -20.30 -10.95 4.29
C GLY A 158 -18.79 -11.20 4.30
N ILE A 159 -18.37 -12.44 4.12
CA ILE A 159 -16.98 -12.86 4.15
C ILE A 159 -16.66 -13.62 2.87
N LEU A 160 -15.49 -13.36 2.29
CA LEU A 160 -15.04 -14.02 1.09
C LEU A 160 -13.63 -14.58 1.23
N THR A 161 -13.34 -15.57 0.41
CA THR A 161 -11.98 -16.10 0.19
C THR A 161 -11.76 -16.36 -1.30
N TYR A 162 -10.50 -16.37 -1.68
CA TYR A 162 -10.06 -16.77 -3.01
C TYR A 162 -9.16 -18.00 -2.91
N ASP A 163 -9.63 -19.12 -3.44
CA ASP A 163 -8.82 -20.31 -3.57
C ASP A 163 -8.19 -20.36 -4.98
N ARG A 164 -6.94 -20.77 -5.05
CA ARG A 164 -6.30 -21.00 -6.33
C ARG A 164 -6.93 -22.22 -6.99
N LEU A 165 -7.44 -22.08 -8.21
CA LEU A 165 -7.85 -23.23 -9.01
C LEU A 165 -6.64 -24.13 -9.18
N SER A 166 -6.64 -25.27 -8.51
CA SER A 166 -5.66 -26.34 -8.76
C SER A 166 -5.93 -26.82 -10.18
N THR A 167 -5.03 -26.52 -11.09
CA THR A 167 -4.95 -27.26 -12.36
C THR A 167 -4.48 -28.66 -11.97
N ALA A 168 -5.40 -29.54 -11.63
CA ALA A 168 -5.09 -30.96 -11.60
C ALA A 168 -4.62 -31.30 -13.02
N PRO A 169 -3.48 -31.98 -13.21
CA PRO A 169 -3.13 -32.52 -14.49
C PRO A 169 -4.28 -33.47 -14.85
N SER A 170 -4.98 -33.13 -15.92
CA SER A 170 -5.93 -34.03 -16.56
C SER A 170 -5.18 -35.34 -16.78
N GLY A 171 -5.59 -36.38 -16.03
CA GLY A 171 -5.03 -37.70 -16.16
C GLY A 171 -5.10 -38.12 -17.60
N GLU A 172 -3.97 -38.54 -18.12
CA GLU A 172 -3.85 -39.32 -19.33
C GLU A 172 -4.95 -40.41 -19.31
N ALA A 173 -5.91 -40.23 -20.19
CA ALA A 173 -6.73 -41.36 -20.63
C ALA A 173 -5.78 -42.33 -21.30
N ASN A 174 -5.44 -43.39 -20.57
CA ASN A 174 -4.76 -44.58 -21.10
C ASN A 174 -5.77 -45.31 -21.96
N ASP A 175 -5.76 -45.02 -23.28
CA ASP A 175 -6.31 -45.91 -24.28
C ASP A 175 -5.30 -47.06 -24.48
N GLY A 176 -5.63 -48.22 -23.92
CA GLY A 176 -5.06 -49.49 -24.21
C GLY A 176 -6.00 -50.37 -25.03
#